data_b058062083c97b43949adf9b7bb332cf
#
_entry.id   b058062083c97b43949adf9b7bb332cf
#
_cell.length_a   1.000
_cell.length_b   1.000
_cell.length_c   1.000
_cell.angle_alpha   90.00
_cell.angle_beta   90.00
_cell.angle_gamma   90.00
#
_symmetry.space_group_name_H-M   'P 1'
#
loop_
_entity.id
_entity.type
_entity.pdbx_description
1 polymer ?
#
loop_
_entity_poly.entity_id
_entity_poly.type
_entity_poly.pdbx_seq_one_letter_code
_entity_poly.pdbx_strand_id
1 'polypeptide(L)'
;MKLSRRSFLVWASGAFAARGGRSQSLPQSAKTRLILLGTAGGPTPKKTRAAPAQVIVAGGSAYVVDCGNGVARQLALARVPLHTIRHVLITHHHSDHNADYGTLLLLAWSSGLKTRVDTWGPAPLGRITGLFFDMSAPDLRVRESDEGKPPLRPLVHPHEIAGPGLVFEDERVRVRCVLVNHPLVKPAFVYRFDAPDRSIVISGDTSRSPNLVGLARGADVLVHEVLYAPVVDEIAGSGPDAANLKQHLINSHTSLSEVGKIAAEAGVKTLVLSHFVPAETPEVPDQVWLAGAKAHFSGEVIVAKDLMEI
;
A
#
# COMPACT_ATOMS: atom_id res chain seq x y z
N MET A 1 56.68 57.97 -25.32
CA MET A 1 57.66 57.98 -24.23
C MET A 1 57.69 56.61 -23.58
N LYS A 2 58.82 55.98 -23.62
CA LYS A 2 59.18 54.63 -23.16
C LYS A 2 59.06 54.46 -21.63
N LEU A 3 58.77 53.24 -21.17
CA LEU A 3 59.52 52.46 -20.17
C LEU A 3 58.52 51.39 -19.65
N SER A 4 58.62 50.10 -19.88
CA SER A 4 59.59 49.10 -19.50
C SER A 4 59.61 48.70 -18.01
N ARG A 5 59.25 47.43 -17.80
CA ARG A 5 59.91 46.41 -16.91
C ARG A 5 59.11 45.94 -15.72
N ARG A 6 59.29 44.78 -15.19
CA ARG A 6 60.13 43.56 -15.33
C ARG A 6 59.47 42.46 -14.56
N SER A 7 59.62 41.24 -15.03
CA SER A 7 59.24 39.98 -14.42
C SER A 7 59.88 39.75 -13.01
N PHE A 8 59.08 39.17 -12.08
CA PHE A 8 59.65 38.40 -10.98
C PHE A 8 58.83 37.09 -10.85
N LEU A 9 59.50 35.97 -11.16
CA LEU A 9 59.06 34.64 -10.81
C LEU A 9 59.39 34.43 -9.32
N VAL A 10 58.36 34.11 -8.54
CA VAL A 10 58.54 33.53 -7.21
C VAL A 10 57.98 32.13 -7.26
N TRP A 11 58.83 31.15 -7.10
CA TRP A 11 58.50 29.77 -6.88
C TRP A 11 58.02 29.63 -5.43
N ALA A 12 56.73 29.30 -5.23
CA ALA A 12 56.20 28.86 -3.94
C ALA A 12 55.97 27.35 -4.00
N SER A 13 56.82 26.61 -3.31
CA SER A 13 56.67 25.18 -3.08
C SER A 13 55.47 24.94 -2.13
N GLY A 14 54.32 24.59 -2.70
CA GLY A 14 53.14 24.23 -1.92
C GLY A 14 53.16 22.75 -1.53
N ALA A 15 53.28 22.47 -0.24
CA ALA A 15 53.15 21.14 0.33
C ALA A 15 51.76 20.59 0.08
N PHE A 16 51.65 19.45 -0.60
CA PHE A 16 50.43 18.67 -0.75
C PHE A 16 50.10 18.03 0.61
N ALA A 17 49.22 18.65 1.36
CA ALA A 17 48.58 18.00 2.51
C ALA A 17 47.54 16.99 1.98
N ALA A 18 47.82 15.71 2.12
CA ALA A 18 46.86 14.62 1.88
C ALA A 18 45.67 14.80 2.83
N ARG A 19 44.55 15.31 2.32
CA ARG A 19 43.27 15.28 3.04
C ARG A 19 42.82 13.84 3.11
N GLY A 20 42.98 13.24 4.28
CA GLY A 20 42.36 11.95 4.62
C GLY A 20 40.88 12.00 4.30
N GLY A 21 40.44 11.21 3.32
CA GLY A 21 39.07 11.02 2.99
C GLY A 21 38.32 10.49 4.22
N ARG A 22 37.52 11.33 4.87
CA ARG A 22 36.49 10.83 5.78
C ARG A 22 35.57 9.97 4.94
N SER A 23 35.61 8.67 5.16
CA SER A 23 34.55 7.76 4.74
C SER A 23 33.24 8.33 5.28
N GLN A 24 32.44 8.92 4.40
CA GLN A 24 31.06 9.23 4.74
C GLN A 24 30.37 7.89 4.93
N SER A 25 30.07 7.55 6.20
CA SER A 25 29.14 6.49 6.50
C SER A 25 27.87 6.79 5.70
N LEU A 26 27.43 5.84 4.87
CA LEU A 26 26.14 5.91 4.21
C LEU A 26 25.08 6.25 5.27
N PRO A 27 24.14 7.15 5.00
CA PRO A 27 23.12 7.48 5.97
C PRO A 27 22.44 6.18 6.38
N GLN A 28 22.32 5.96 7.70
CA GLN A 28 21.62 4.84 8.30
C GLN A 28 20.26 4.76 7.59
N SER A 29 19.96 3.65 6.90
CA SER A 29 18.75 3.52 6.08
C SER A 29 17.56 3.88 6.95
N ALA A 30 16.76 4.86 6.49
CA ALA A 30 15.55 5.24 7.19
C ALA A 30 14.70 3.98 7.39
N LYS A 31 14.16 3.78 8.61
CA LYS A 31 13.31 2.62 8.95
C LYS A 31 12.18 2.49 7.94
N THR A 32 11.82 1.27 7.63
CA THR A 32 10.64 0.97 6.83
C THR A 32 9.39 1.39 7.58
N ARG A 33 8.52 2.18 6.95
CA ARG A 33 7.29 2.72 7.52
C ARG A 33 6.10 2.03 6.85
N LEU A 34 5.11 1.66 7.65
CA LEU A 34 3.79 1.25 7.18
C LEU A 34 2.79 2.33 7.58
N ILE A 35 2.01 2.86 6.63
CA ILE A 35 0.98 3.85 6.92
C ILE A 35 -0.36 3.33 6.38
N LEU A 36 -1.37 3.28 7.25
CA LEU A 36 -2.74 2.91 6.90
C LEU A 36 -3.42 4.15 6.29
N LEU A 37 -3.48 4.22 4.97
CA LEU A 37 -4.05 5.38 4.28
C LEU A 37 -5.56 5.45 4.42
N GLY A 38 -6.23 4.28 4.39
CA GLY A 38 -7.65 4.15 4.59
C GLY A 38 -7.99 2.80 5.21
N THR A 39 -8.95 2.79 6.12
CA THR A 39 -9.26 1.65 6.99
C THR A 39 -10.73 1.20 6.92
N ALA A 40 -11.56 1.84 6.08
CA ALA A 40 -12.94 1.41 5.86
C ALA A 40 -13.00 0.12 5.06
N GLY A 41 -13.98 -0.72 5.35
CA GLY A 41 -14.40 -1.84 4.50
C GLY A 41 -15.65 -1.49 3.69
N GLY A 42 -15.71 -2.04 2.47
CA GLY A 42 -16.85 -1.91 1.55
C GLY A 42 -16.83 -0.65 0.66
N PRO A 43 -17.60 -0.70 -0.44
CA PRO A 43 -17.46 0.24 -1.56
C PRO A 43 -18.13 1.60 -1.33
N THR A 44 -19.00 1.72 -0.33
CA THR A 44 -19.72 2.97 -0.08
C THR A 44 -18.83 3.97 0.67
N PRO A 45 -18.77 5.25 0.23
CA PRO A 45 -18.00 6.27 0.94
C PRO A 45 -18.44 6.42 2.40
N LYS A 46 -17.48 6.58 3.31
CA LYS A 46 -17.69 6.80 4.74
C LYS A 46 -17.28 8.23 5.11
N LYS A 47 -17.88 8.75 6.18
CA LYS A 47 -17.57 10.11 6.67
C LYS A 47 -16.26 10.15 7.46
N THR A 48 -15.99 9.09 8.21
CA THR A 48 -14.94 9.05 9.24
C THR A 48 -13.72 8.21 8.85
N ARG A 49 -13.83 7.36 7.81
CA ARG A 49 -12.76 6.49 7.33
C ARG A 49 -12.66 6.54 5.81
N ALA A 50 -11.46 6.62 5.29
CA ALA A 50 -11.18 6.49 3.85
C ALA A 50 -11.25 5.03 3.41
N ALA A 51 -11.47 4.82 2.11
CA ALA A 51 -11.48 3.50 1.49
C ALA A 51 -10.12 2.80 1.60
N PRO A 52 -10.07 1.45 1.51
CA PRO A 52 -8.88 0.67 1.79
C PRO A 52 -7.68 1.07 0.93
N ALA A 53 -6.61 1.43 1.58
CA ALA A 53 -5.30 1.61 0.97
C ALA A 53 -4.21 1.63 2.06
N GLN A 54 -3.05 1.09 1.75
CA GLN A 54 -1.87 1.15 2.61
C GLN A 54 -0.66 1.58 1.80
N VAL A 55 0.32 2.19 2.46
CA VAL A 55 1.61 2.47 1.83
C VAL A 55 2.75 1.99 2.72
N ILE A 56 3.69 1.28 2.11
CA ILE A 56 4.97 0.94 2.71
C ILE A 56 5.99 1.89 2.10
N VAL A 57 6.77 2.56 2.95
CA VAL A 57 7.86 3.45 2.52
C VAL A 57 9.18 2.84 2.98
N ALA A 58 9.99 2.39 2.02
CA ALA A 58 11.30 1.81 2.27
C ALA A 58 12.35 2.52 1.41
N GLY A 59 13.44 2.98 2.03
CA GLY A 59 14.53 3.68 1.34
C GLY A 59 14.08 4.87 0.48
N GLY A 60 13.01 5.58 0.91
CA GLY A 60 12.45 6.73 0.19
C GLY A 60 11.54 6.38 -0.99
N SER A 61 11.30 5.12 -1.28
CA SER A 61 10.35 4.64 -2.29
C SER A 61 9.02 4.24 -1.65
N ALA A 62 7.92 4.58 -2.32
CA ALA A 62 6.57 4.24 -1.86
C ALA A 62 6.02 3.03 -2.64
N TYR A 63 5.49 2.06 -1.90
CA TYR A 63 4.82 0.85 -2.37
C TYR A 63 3.38 0.91 -1.88
N VAL A 64 2.45 1.20 -2.78
CA VAL A 64 1.03 1.35 -2.43
C VAL A 64 0.33 0.01 -2.60
N VAL A 65 -0.41 -0.41 -1.59
CA VAL A 65 -1.26 -1.61 -1.65
C VAL A 65 -2.71 -1.17 -1.57
N ASP A 66 -3.45 -1.50 -2.61
CA ASP A 66 -4.79 -1.08 -2.92
C ASP A 66 -4.94 0.43 -3.14
N CYS A 67 -5.94 0.77 -3.93
CA CYS A 67 -6.20 2.12 -4.41
C CYS A 67 -7.69 2.47 -4.27
N GLY A 68 -8.18 2.39 -3.04
CA GLY A 68 -9.52 2.82 -2.73
C GLY A 68 -9.71 4.32 -2.97
N ASN A 69 -10.96 4.76 -3.02
CA ASN A 69 -11.29 6.14 -3.33
C ASN A 69 -10.58 7.14 -2.39
N GLY A 70 -9.93 8.14 -2.97
CA GLY A 70 -9.20 9.16 -2.24
C GLY A 70 -7.75 8.81 -1.92
N VAL A 71 -7.19 7.69 -2.37
CA VAL A 71 -5.83 7.23 -2.02
C VAL A 71 -4.76 8.29 -2.26
N ALA A 72 -4.81 9.04 -3.36
CA ALA A 72 -3.84 10.10 -3.64
C ALA A 72 -3.93 11.25 -2.62
N ARG A 73 -5.14 11.62 -2.18
CA ARG A 73 -5.34 12.59 -1.11
C ARG A 73 -4.79 12.08 0.22
N GLN A 74 -5.01 10.82 0.53
CA GLN A 74 -4.52 10.19 1.77
C GLN A 74 -2.98 10.14 1.79
N LEU A 75 -2.32 9.83 0.66
CA LEU A 75 -0.86 9.92 0.53
C LEU A 75 -0.34 11.34 0.81
N ALA A 76 -1.02 12.37 0.26
CA ALA A 76 -0.66 13.77 0.51
C ALA A 76 -0.81 14.14 1.99
N LEU A 77 -1.90 13.74 2.65
CA LEU A 77 -2.13 13.93 4.09
C LEU A 77 -1.08 13.20 4.94
N ALA A 78 -0.68 11.99 4.55
CA ALA A 78 0.39 11.21 5.16
C ALA A 78 1.79 11.78 4.88
N ARG A 79 1.90 12.86 4.11
CA ARG A 79 3.17 13.48 3.68
C ARG A 79 4.08 12.52 2.92
N VAL A 80 3.48 11.60 2.16
CA VAL A 80 4.19 10.73 1.22
C VAL A 80 4.13 11.37 -0.17
N PRO A 81 5.24 11.87 -0.71
CA PRO A 81 5.24 12.53 -2.00
C PRO A 81 4.86 11.56 -3.12
N LEU A 82 3.84 11.89 -3.91
CA LEU A 82 3.32 11.02 -4.97
C LEU A 82 4.39 10.63 -6.02
N HIS A 83 5.38 11.48 -6.26
CA HIS A 83 6.47 11.19 -7.20
C HIS A 83 7.43 10.09 -6.70
N THR A 84 7.33 9.67 -5.43
CA THR A 84 8.14 8.59 -4.87
C THR A 84 7.53 7.20 -5.09
N ILE A 85 6.33 7.11 -5.63
CA ILE A 85 5.67 5.83 -5.94
C ILE A 85 6.50 5.07 -6.97
N ARG A 86 6.81 3.81 -6.66
CA ARG A 86 7.52 2.87 -7.52
C ARG A 86 6.69 1.65 -7.86
N HIS A 87 5.88 1.21 -6.91
CA HIS A 87 5.03 0.05 -7.09
C HIS A 87 3.61 0.33 -6.58
N VAL A 88 2.63 -0.20 -7.31
CA VAL A 88 1.22 -0.24 -6.89
C VAL A 88 0.76 -1.69 -6.99
N LEU A 89 0.20 -2.22 -5.90
CA LEU A 89 -0.26 -3.60 -5.82
C LEU A 89 -1.77 -3.60 -5.56
N ILE A 90 -2.52 -4.36 -6.34
CA ILE A 90 -3.95 -4.55 -6.15
C ILE A 90 -4.18 -5.96 -5.63
N THR A 91 -4.85 -6.08 -4.48
CA THR A 91 -5.15 -7.38 -3.88
C THR A 91 -6.22 -8.13 -4.66
N HIS A 92 -7.26 -7.43 -5.07
CA HIS A 92 -8.37 -7.96 -5.87
C HIS A 92 -9.18 -6.83 -6.53
N HIS A 93 -10.10 -7.18 -7.42
CA HIS A 93 -10.86 -6.20 -8.21
C HIS A 93 -12.25 -5.86 -7.64
N HIS A 94 -12.36 -5.57 -6.32
CA HIS A 94 -13.49 -4.79 -5.83
C HIS A 94 -13.21 -3.29 -5.96
N SER A 95 -14.28 -2.51 -6.12
CA SER A 95 -14.16 -1.06 -6.38
C SER A 95 -13.56 -0.29 -5.20
N ASP A 96 -13.78 -0.71 -3.98
CA ASP A 96 -13.14 -0.09 -2.81
C ASP A 96 -11.63 -0.31 -2.74
N HIS A 97 -11.09 -1.32 -3.46
CA HIS A 97 -9.66 -1.60 -3.54
C HIS A 97 -8.98 -1.03 -4.79
N ASN A 98 -9.73 -0.65 -5.82
CA ASN A 98 -9.11 -0.21 -7.08
C ASN A 98 -9.76 0.99 -7.78
N ALA A 99 -10.80 1.62 -7.20
CA ALA A 99 -11.53 2.71 -7.85
C ALA A 99 -10.61 3.86 -8.29
N ASP A 100 -9.63 4.21 -7.49
CA ASP A 100 -8.70 5.30 -7.79
C ASP A 100 -7.32 4.81 -8.29
N TYR A 101 -7.21 3.55 -8.73
CA TYR A 101 -5.95 3.01 -9.26
C TYR A 101 -5.37 3.86 -10.39
N GLY A 102 -6.13 4.11 -11.43
CA GLY A 102 -5.68 4.93 -12.55
C GLY A 102 -5.53 6.41 -12.16
N THR A 103 -6.47 6.92 -11.36
CA THR A 103 -6.43 8.29 -10.83
C THR A 103 -5.16 8.55 -10.01
N LEU A 104 -4.71 7.58 -9.20
CA LEU A 104 -3.45 7.69 -8.46
C LEU A 104 -2.27 7.90 -9.40
N LEU A 105 -2.18 7.13 -10.48
CA LEU A 105 -1.10 7.24 -11.48
C LEU A 105 -1.10 8.61 -12.17
N LEU A 106 -2.28 9.11 -12.57
CA LEU A 106 -2.44 10.42 -13.17
C LEU A 106 -2.04 11.55 -12.22
N LEU A 107 -2.49 11.49 -10.97
CA LEU A 107 -2.18 12.50 -9.97
C LEU A 107 -0.71 12.45 -9.53
N ALA A 108 -0.10 11.27 -9.48
CA ALA A 108 1.34 11.12 -9.22
C ALA A 108 2.16 11.78 -10.35
N TRP A 109 1.79 11.54 -11.59
CA TRP A 109 2.40 12.17 -12.75
C TRP A 109 2.22 13.69 -12.76
N SER A 110 1.01 14.16 -12.46
CA SER A 110 0.73 15.59 -12.30
C SER A 110 1.58 16.22 -11.19
N SER A 111 1.90 15.44 -10.14
CA SER A 111 2.72 15.85 -8.99
C SER A 111 4.23 15.61 -9.18
N GLY A 112 4.69 15.39 -10.41
CA GLY A 112 6.10 15.32 -10.74
C GLY A 112 6.71 13.90 -10.81
N LEU A 113 5.91 12.86 -10.85
CA LEU A 113 6.41 11.51 -11.16
C LEU A 113 7.00 11.48 -12.58
N LYS A 114 8.27 11.09 -12.68
CA LYS A 114 9.03 10.98 -13.94
C LYS A 114 9.74 9.64 -14.09
N THR A 115 9.53 8.74 -13.14
CA THR A 115 10.18 7.44 -13.07
C THR A 115 9.18 6.34 -13.34
N ARG A 116 9.68 5.17 -13.71
CA ARG A 116 8.90 3.97 -13.91
C ARG A 116 8.08 3.64 -12.66
N VAL A 117 6.84 3.20 -12.87
CA VAL A 117 5.96 2.60 -11.87
C VAL A 117 5.53 1.24 -12.37
N ASP A 118 5.85 0.20 -11.62
CA ASP A 118 5.36 -1.14 -11.86
C ASP A 118 4.07 -1.36 -11.07
N THR A 119 3.03 -1.86 -11.75
CA THR A 119 1.76 -2.15 -11.11
C THR A 119 1.48 -3.65 -11.15
N TRP A 120 1.00 -4.21 -10.06
CA TRP A 120 0.88 -5.65 -9.84
C TRP A 120 -0.53 -5.99 -9.36
N GLY A 121 -1.11 -7.05 -9.86
CA GLY A 121 -2.44 -7.46 -9.40
C GLY A 121 -3.02 -8.60 -10.25
N PRO A 122 -4.24 -9.01 -9.93
CA PRO A 122 -4.91 -10.03 -10.72
C PRO A 122 -5.28 -9.53 -12.12
N ALA A 123 -5.41 -10.46 -13.08
CA ALA A 123 -6.05 -10.15 -14.35
C ALA A 123 -7.49 -9.62 -14.11
N PRO A 124 -7.96 -8.61 -14.88
CA PRO A 124 -7.37 -8.03 -16.07
C PRO A 124 -6.71 -6.66 -15.84
N LEU A 125 -5.71 -6.56 -14.93
CA LEU A 125 -5.06 -5.29 -14.56
C LEU A 125 -4.52 -4.53 -15.78
N GLY A 126 -3.89 -5.24 -16.72
CA GLY A 126 -3.36 -4.64 -17.94
C GLY A 126 -4.44 -3.96 -18.78
N ARG A 127 -5.60 -4.62 -18.93
CA ARG A 127 -6.75 -4.05 -19.63
C ARG A 127 -7.31 -2.83 -18.89
N ILE A 128 -7.46 -2.91 -17.57
CA ILE A 128 -7.93 -1.80 -16.73
C ILE A 128 -7.02 -0.59 -16.93
N THR A 129 -5.71 -0.79 -16.89
CA THR A 129 -4.71 0.25 -17.14
C THR A 129 -4.86 0.89 -18.53
N GLY A 130 -5.04 0.05 -19.56
CA GLY A 130 -5.27 0.53 -20.93
C GLY A 130 -6.53 1.38 -21.06
N LEU A 131 -7.65 0.90 -20.54
CA LEU A 131 -8.93 1.63 -20.54
C LEU A 131 -8.85 2.96 -19.78
N PHE A 132 -8.13 3.00 -18.65
CA PHE A 132 -7.90 4.24 -17.93
C PHE A 132 -7.12 5.25 -18.78
N PHE A 133 -6.08 4.83 -19.48
CA PHE A 133 -5.33 5.72 -20.39
C PHE A 133 -6.19 6.23 -21.53
N ASP A 134 -7.05 5.39 -22.09
CA ASP A 134 -7.94 5.78 -23.18
C ASP A 134 -8.98 6.81 -22.69
N MET A 135 -9.57 6.60 -21.51
CA MET A 135 -10.46 7.55 -20.85
C MET A 135 -9.77 8.89 -20.58
N SER A 136 -8.53 8.85 -20.12
CA SER A 136 -7.76 10.04 -19.71
C SER A 136 -7.00 10.72 -20.85
N ALA A 137 -7.05 10.15 -22.06
CA ALA A 137 -6.28 10.63 -23.22
C ALA A 137 -6.47 12.11 -23.56
N PRO A 138 -7.66 12.74 -23.43
CA PRO A 138 -7.79 14.18 -23.67
C PRO A 138 -6.97 15.03 -22.71
N ASP A 139 -7.00 14.75 -21.39
CA ASP A 139 -6.24 15.49 -20.39
C ASP A 139 -4.73 15.25 -20.54
N LEU A 140 -4.32 14.00 -20.77
CA LEU A 140 -2.91 13.65 -20.98
C LEU A 140 -2.32 14.43 -22.16
N ARG A 141 -2.98 14.44 -23.32
CA ARG A 141 -2.52 15.17 -24.50
C ARG A 141 -2.38 16.67 -24.26
N VAL A 142 -3.33 17.29 -23.59
CA VAL A 142 -3.28 18.72 -23.28
C VAL A 142 -2.08 19.02 -22.39
N ARG A 143 -1.87 18.26 -21.31
CA ARG A 143 -0.75 18.50 -20.39
C ARG A 143 0.62 18.17 -21.01
N GLU A 144 0.70 17.19 -21.88
CA GLU A 144 1.91 16.87 -22.63
C GLU A 144 2.28 18.02 -23.56
N SER A 145 1.32 18.60 -24.29
CA SER A 145 1.54 19.67 -25.24
C SER A 145 1.70 21.05 -24.61
N ASP A 146 0.92 21.40 -23.60
CA ASP A 146 0.85 22.72 -22.98
C ASP A 146 1.84 22.87 -21.80
N GLU A 147 1.89 21.87 -20.91
CA GLU A 147 2.78 21.89 -19.75
C GLU A 147 4.17 21.26 -20.03
N GLY A 148 4.38 20.67 -21.20
CA GLY A 148 5.63 19.99 -21.55
C GLY A 148 5.93 18.76 -20.70
N LYS A 149 4.90 18.10 -20.15
CA LYS A 149 5.09 16.89 -19.35
C LYS A 149 5.54 15.71 -20.23
N PRO A 150 6.44 14.85 -19.74
CA PRO A 150 6.76 13.61 -20.45
C PRO A 150 5.52 12.70 -20.47
N PRO A 151 5.32 11.88 -21.53
CA PRO A 151 4.19 10.97 -21.60
C PRO A 151 4.10 10.05 -20.38
N LEU A 152 2.88 9.89 -19.81
CA LEU A 152 2.64 9.03 -18.65
C LEU A 152 2.64 7.54 -19.03
N ARG A 153 2.00 7.18 -20.15
CA ARG A 153 1.81 5.76 -20.55
C ARG A 153 3.11 4.94 -20.53
N PRO A 154 4.25 5.42 -21.04
CA PRO A 154 5.53 4.68 -21.01
C PRO A 154 6.12 4.49 -19.61
N LEU A 155 5.65 5.23 -18.60
CA LEU A 155 6.13 5.10 -17.23
C LEU A 155 5.40 3.97 -16.46
N VAL A 156 4.22 3.54 -16.91
CA VAL A 156 3.38 2.58 -16.19
C VAL A 156 3.47 1.20 -16.82
N HIS A 157 3.89 0.23 -16.03
CA HIS A 157 4.11 -1.16 -16.44
C HIS A 157 3.21 -2.11 -15.63
N PRO A 158 2.04 -2.51 -16.17
CA PRO A 158 1.17 -3.46 -15.50
C PRO A 158 1.68 -4.89 -15.65
N HIS A 159 1.65 -5.63 -14.54
CA HIS A 159 2.00 -7.04 -14.44
C HIS A 159 0.84 -7.81 -13.81
N GLU A 160 0.33 -8.79 -14.51
CA GLU A 160 -0.73 -9.65 -14.01
C GLU A 160 -0.14 -10.85 -13.29
N ILE A 161 -0.56 -11.05 -12.04
CA ILE A 161 -0.09 -12.13 -11.18
C ILE A 161 -0.95 -13.36 -11.47
N ALA A 162 -0.32 -14.43 -11.99
CA ALA A 162 -1.01 -15.64 -12.35
C ALA A 162 -1.23 -16.62 -11.17
N GLY A 163 -0.47 -16.47 -10.08
CA GLY A 163 -0.55 -17.39 -8.95
C GLY A 163 0.39 -17.03 -7.81
N PRO A 164 0.49 -17.89 -6.77
CA PRO A 164 1.34 -17.65 -5.61
C PRO A 164 2.83 -17.66 -5.95
N GLY A 165 3.63 -16.91 -5.23
CA GLY A 165 5.09 -16.87 -5.38
C GLY A 165 5.71 -15.50 -5.18
N LEU A 166 6.90 -15.34 -5.75
CA LEU A 166 7.59 -14.06 -5.80
C LEU A 166 6.84 -13.11 -6.76
N VAL A 167 6.46 -11.94 -6.27
CA VAL A 167 5.88 -10.87 -7.11
C VAL A 167 7.01 -10.06 -7.75
N PHE A 168 7.88 -9.51 -6.93
CA PHE A 168 9.12 -8.85 -7.34
C PHE A 168 10.10 -8.76 -6.16
N GLU A 169 11.33 -8.40 -6.50
CA GLU A 169 12.39 -8.08 -5.54
C GLU A 169 13.19 -6.89 -6.10
N ASP A 170 13.43 -5.91 -5.27
CA ASP A 170 14.31 -4.79 -5.54
C ASP A 170 15.36 -4.64 -4.42
N GLU A 171 16.14 -3.57 -4.46
CA GLU A 171 17.21 -3.32 -3.46
C GLU A 171 16.68 -3.00 -2.05
N ARG A 172 15.36 -2.84 -1.88
CA ARG A 172 14.71 -2.41 -0.62
C ARG A 172 13.80 -3.45 -0.04
N VAL A 173 13.07 -4.18 -0.87
CA VAL A 173 12.06 -5.13 -0.42
C VAL A 173 11.99 -6.35 -1.32
N ARG A 174 11.64 -7.49 -0.73
CA ARG A 174 11.19 -8.69 -1.43
C ARG A 174 9.70 -8.86 -1.19
N VAL A 175 8.91 -8.95 -2.26
CA VAL A 175 7.46 -9.08 -2.16
C VAL A 175 7.00 -10.43 -2.69
N ARG A 176 6.24 -11.16 -1.86
CA ARG A 176 5.62 -12.45 -2.19
C ARG A 176 4.12 -12.38 -2.02
N CYS A 177 3.39 -13.23 -2.72
CA CYS A 177 1.95 -13.37 -2.55
C CYS A 177 1.52 -14.83 -2.48
N VAL A 178 0.33 -15.03 -1.91
CA VAL A 178 -0.45 -16.27 -2.02
C VAL A 178 -1.90 -15.95 -2.30
N LEU A 179 -2.62 -16.94 -2.84
CA LEU A 179 -4.07 -16.84 -3.02
C LEU A 179 -4.80 -16.96 -1.69
N VAL A 180 -5.83 -16.17 -1.54
CA VAL A 180 -6.75 -16.22 -0.38
C VAL A 180 -8.17 -16.48 -0.83
N ASN A 181 -9.04 -16.73 0.15
CA ASN A 181 -10.41 -17.14 -0.10
C ASN A 181 -11.37 -15.93 -0.04
N HIS A 182 -11.64 -15.36 -1.20
CA HIS A 182 -12.64 -14.31 -1.38
C HIS A 182 -13.64 -14.75 -2.46
N PRO A 183 -14.73 -15.44 -2.08
CA PRO A 183 -15.66 -16.03 -3.03
C PRO A 183 -16.20 -15.01 -4.04
N LEU A 184 -16.37 -15.47 -5.29
CA LEU A 184 -16.81 -14.76 -6.48
C LEU A 184 -15.78 -13.77 -7.06
N VAL A 185 -14.88 -13.18 -6.27
CA VAL A 185 -13.80 -12.32 -6.76
C VAL A 185 -12.49 -13.08 -6.75
N LYS A 186 -12.13 -13.61 -7.91
CA LYS A 186 -10.94 -14.47 -8.07
C LYS A 186 -10.10 -14.03 -9.27
N PRO A 187 -8.78 -14.03 -9.14
CA PRO A 187 -8.03 -14.32 -7.91
C PRO A 187 -8.01 -13.15 -6.93
N ALA A 188 -7.83 -13.46 -5.63
CA ALA A 188 -7.55 -12.51 -4.56
C ALA A 188 -6.24 -12.88 -3.88
N PHE A 189 -5.42 -11.89 -3.57
CA PHE A 189 -4.05 -12.05 -3.06
C PHE A 189 -3.85 -11.39 -1.71
N VAL A 190 -3.06 -12.03 -0.87
CA VAL A 190 -2.36 -11.42 0.26
C VAL A 190 -0.91 -11.18 -0.14
N TYR A 191 -0.36 -10.06 0.29
CA TYR A 191 1.03 -9.69 0.02
C TYR A 191 1.88 -9.70 1.28
N ARG A 192 3.11 -10.20 1.18
CA ARG A 192 4.14 -10.10 2.21
C ARG A 192 5.33 -9.32 1.67
N PHE A 193 5.70 -8.28 2.40
CA PHE A 193 6.88 -7.47 2.18
C PHE A 193 7.94 -7.85 3.21
N ASP A 194 9.09 -8.28 2.76
CA ASP A 194 10.26 -8.51 3.58
C ASP A 194 11.28 -7.39 3.28
N ALA A 195 11.38 -6.41 4.18
CA ALA A 195 12.39 -5.35 4.16
C ALA A 195 13.56 -5.73 5.09
N PRO A 196 14.73 -5.07 5.00
CA PRO A 196 15.89 -5.41 5.82
C PRO A 196 15.65 -5.31 7.33
N ASP A 197 14.73 -4.44 7.76
CA ASP A 197 14.47 -4.13 9.18
C ASP A 197 13.16 -4.70 9.71
N ARG A 198 12.22 -5.10 8.83
CA ARG A 198 10.93 -5.66 9.24
C ARG A 198 10.20 -6.37 8.10
N SER A 199 9.28 -7.25 8.49
CA SER A 199 8.36 -7.94 7.59
C SER A 199 6.90 -7.51 7.84
N ILE A 200 6.15 -7.25 6.76
CA ILE A 200 4.77 -6.74 6.78
C ILE A 200 3.91 -7.61 5.88
N VAL A 201 2.77 -8.07 6.40
CA VAL A 201 1.77 -8.82 5.62
C VAL A 201 0.48 -8.01 5.56
N ILE A 202 -0.13 -7.92 4.37
CA ILE A 202 -1.40 -7.23 4.13
C ILE A 202 -2.37 -8.25 3.53
N SER A 203 -3.47 -8.51 4.24
CA SER A 203 -4.40 -9.60 3.93
C SER A 203 -5.19 -9.40 2.64
N GLY A 204 -5.50 -8.14 2.26
CA GLY A 204 -6.67 -7.90 1.40
C GLY A 204 -7.92 -8.45 2.06
N ASP A 205 -8.98 -8.69 1.29
CA ASP A 205 -10.22 -9.29 1.80
C ASP A 205 -10.15 -10.81 1.69
N THR A 206 -10.55 -11.49 2.76
CA THR A 206 -10.50 -12.95 2.81
C THR A 206 -11.34 -13.52 3.95
N SER A 207 -12.04 -14.61 3.73
CA SER A 207 -12.39 -15.49 4.84
C SER A 207 -11.14 -16.25 5.31
N ARG A 208 -11.23 -16.96 6.45
CA ARG A 208 -10.09 -17.69 7.01
C ARG A 208 -9.33 -18.48 5.94
N SER A 209 -8.04 -18.22 5.80
CA SER A 209 -7.19 -18.83 4.78
C SER A 209 -5.91 -19.44 5.38
N PRO A 210 -5.70 -20.76 5.28
CA PRO A 210 -4.44 -21.39 5.68
C PRO A 210 -3.22 -20.85 4.90
N ASN A 211 -3.42 -20.41 3.66
CA ASN A 211 -2.35 -19.84 2.84
C ASN A 211 -1.86 -18.50 3.45
N LEU A 212 -2.79 -17.66 3.93
CA LEU A 212 -2.44 -16.42 4.63
C LEU A 212 -1.63 -16.73 5.89
N VAL A 213 -2.10 -17.67 6.72
CA VAL A 213 -1.38 -18.11 7.93
C VAL A 213 0.05 -18.52 7.58
N GLY A 214 0.20 -19.35 6.53
CA GLY A 214 1.52 -19.83 6.07
C GLY A 214 2.43 -18.66 5.62
N LEU A 215 1.90 -17.71 4.84
CA LEU A 215 2.66 -16.56 4.38
C LEU A 215 3.01 -15.59 5.51
N ALA A 216 2.10 -15.40 6.47
CA ALA A 216 2.28 -14.48 7.60
C ALA A 216 3.18 -15.06 8.71
N ARG A 217 3.60 -16.33 8.62
CA ARG A 217 4.36 -16.98 9.69
C ARG A 217 5.58 -16.18 10.10
N GLY A 218 5.63 -15.81 11.40
CA GLY A 218 6.71 -15.06 12.02
C GLY A 218 6.90 -13.64 11.50
N ALA A 219 5.90 -13.06 10.83
CA ALA A 219 5.98 -11.68 10.39
C ALA A 219 5.98 -10.69 11.57
N ASP A 220 6.62 -9.54 11.40
CA ASP A 220 6.60 -8.50 12.41
C ASP A 220 5.23 -7.85 12.51
N VAL A 221 4.56 -7.62 11.37
CA VAL A 221 3.24 -7.00 11.31
C VAL A 221 2.32 -7.78 10.37
N LEU A 222 1.12 -8.06 10.85
CA LEU A 222 0.00 -8.53 10.03
C LEU A 222 -1.11 -7.45 10.04
N VAL A 223 -1.33 -6.80 8.92
CA VAL A 223 -2.55 -5.99 8.69
C VAL A 223 -3.63 -6.94 8.19
N HIS A 224 -4.72 -7.05 8.93
CA HIS A 224 -5.80 -7.98 8.59
C HIS A 224 -7.14 -7.25 8.56
N GLU A 225 -7.96 -7.56 7.54
CA GLU A 225 -9.34 -7.14 7.46
C GLU A 225 -10.17 -7.76 8.60
N VAL A 226 -11.30 -7.16 8.96
CA VAL A 226 -12.10 -7.67 10.09
C VAL A 226 -13.58 -7.39 9.95
N LEU A 227 -14.38 -8.45 10.15
CA LEU A 227 -15.84 -8.41 10.22
C LEU A 227 -16.33 -8.55 11.66
N TYR A 228 -17.19 -7.64 12.13
CA TYR A 228 -17.94 -7.79 13.36
C TYR A 228 -19.26 -8.50 13.09
N ALA A 229 -19.23 -9.82 13.14
CA ALA A 229 -20.34 -10.68 12.76
C ALA A 229 -21.68 -10.41 13.49
N PRO A 230 -21.72 -9.96 14.77
CA PRO A 230 -23.00 -9.72 15.47
C PRO A 230 -23.92 -8.68 14.82
N VAL A 231 -23.40 -7.78 13.98
CA VAL A 231 -24.21 -6.72 13.34
C VAL A 231 -24.45 -6.94 11.84
N VAL A 232 -24.11 -8.13 11.34
CA VAL A 232 -24.24 -8.43 9.90
C VAL A 232 -25.69 -8.32 9.42
N ASP A 233 -26.68 -8.71 10.23
CA ASP A 233 -28.10 -8.57 9.89
C ASP A 233 -28.51 -7.08 9.79
N GLU A 234 -27.98 -6.23 10.64
CA GLU A 234 -28.24 -4.79 10.60
C GLU A 234 -27.59 -4.15 9.36
N ILE A 235 -26.36 -4.55 9.02
CA ILE A 235 -25.66 -4.08 7.80
C ILE A 235 -26.43 -4.50 6.54
N ALA A 236 -26.86 -5.75 6.50
CA ALA A 236 -27.59 -6.29 5.34
C ALA A 236 -28.96 -5.66 5.18
N GLY A 237 -29.59 -5.23 6.29
CA GLY A 237 -30.91 -4.62 6.27
C GLY A 237 -32.02 -5.62 5.95
N SER A 238 -33.14 -5.11 5.39
CA SER A 238 -34.35 -5.89 5.10
C SER A 238 -34.79 -5.82 3.64
N GLY A 239 -33.94 -5.30 2.74
CA GLY A 239 -34.21 -5.20 1.30
C GLY A 239 -34.23 -6.56 0.59
N PRO A 240 -34.61 -6.60 -0.67
CA PRO A 240 -34.65 -7.84 -1.46
C PRO A 240 -33.27 -8.49 -1.65
N ASP A 241 -32.19 -7.74 -1.50
CA ASP A 241 -30.80 -8.15 -1.60
C ASP A 241 -30.16 -8.49 -0.24
N ALA A 242 -30.87 -8.26 0.88
CA ALA A 242 -30.34 -8.44 2.24
C ALA A 242 -29.73 -9.84 2.49
N ALA A 243 -30.43 -10.89 2.06
CA ALA A 243 -29.95 -12.26 2.23
C ALA A 243 -28.63 -12.51 1.47
N ASN A 244 -28.51 -11.99 0.26
CA ASN A 244 -27.30 -12.10 -0.56
C ASN A 244 -26.15 -11.31 0.05
N LEU A 245 -26.39 -10.07 0.50
CA LEU A 245 -25.39 -9.24 1.16
C LEU A 245 -24.90 -9.89 2.45
N LYS A 246 -25.80 -10.40 3.30
CA LYS A 246 -25.45 -11.16 4.51
C LYS A 246 -24.53 -12.34 4.17
N GLN A 247 -24.93 -13.15 3.19
CA GLN A 247 -24.13 -14.30 2.78
C GLN A 247 -22.78 -13.91 2.23
N HIS A 248 -22.71 -12.83 1.43
CA HIS A 248 -21.45 -12.27 0.95
C HIS A 248 -20.53 -11.85 2.09
N LEU A 249 -21.02 -11.07 3.05
CA LEU A 249 -20.23 -10.60 4.20
C LEU A 249 -19.63 -11.76 4.99
N ILE A 250 -20.45 -12.78 5.30
CA ILE A 250 -20.01 -13.95 6.09
C ILE A 250 -18.99 -14.80 5.33
N ASN A 251 -19.19 -15.00 4.03
CA ASN A 251 -18.35 -15.90 3.25
C ASN A 251 -17.03 -15.25 2.80
N SER A 252 -17.01 -13.93 2.70
CA SER A 252 -15.92 -13.18 2.07
C SER A 252 -14.98 -12.52 3.07
N HIS A 253 -15.39 -12.42 4.34
CA HIS A 253 -14.62 -11.72 5.37
C HIS A 253 -14.31 -12.61 6.57
N THR A 254 -13.28 -12.23 7.33
CA THR A 254 -12.85 -12.92 8.53
C THR A 254 -13.50 -12.30 9.77
N SER A 255 -14.20 -13.11 10.56
CA SER A 255 -14.79 -12.62 11.81
C SER A 255 -13.72 -12.21 12.81
N LEU A 256 -14.06 -11.25 13.68
CA LEU A 256 -13.16 -10.69 14.69
C LEU A 256 -12.49 -11.77 15.57
N SER A 257 -13.22 -12.81 15.97
CA SER A 257 -12.67 -13.92 16.76
C SER A 257 -11.66 -14.77 15.98
N GLU A 258 -11.86 -14.93 14.67
CA GLU A 258 -10.95 -15.69 13.82
C GLU A 258 -9.67 -14.92 13.50
N VAL A 259 -9.73 -13.60 13.38
CA VAL A 259 -8.54 -12.76 13.10
C VAL A 259 -7.50 -12.93 14.22
N GLY A 260 -7.91 -12.95 15.49
CA GLY A 260 -7.01 -13.20 16.63
C GLY A 260 -6.37 -14.60 16.56
N LYS A 261 -7.15 -15.62 16.21
CA LYS A 261 -6.63 -17.00 16.03
C LYS A 261 -5.63 -17.10 14.88
N ILE A 262 -5.90 -16.43 13.76
CA ILE A 262 -4.99 -16.38 12.62
C ILE A 262 -3.66 -15.74 13.02
N ALA A 263 -3.68 -14.63 13.75
CA ALA A 263 -2.48 -13.95 14.23
C ALA A 263 -1.65 -14.84 15.17
N ALA A 264 -2.33 -15.56 16.09
CA ALA A 264 -1.69 -16.50 17.01
C ALA A 264 -1.08 -17.69 16.28
N GLU A 265 -1.80 -18.30 15.33
CA GLU A 265 -1.35 -19.44 14.53
C GLU A 265 -0.16 -19.08 13.64
N ALA A 266 -0.17 -17.88 13.07
CA ALA A 266 0.93 -17.36 12.28
C ALA A 266 2.13 -16.92 13.14
N GLY A 267 1.95 -16.72 14.44
CA GLY A 267 3.01 -16.27 15.36
C GLY A 267 3.55 -14.88 14.98
N VAL A 268 2.69 -13.97 14.54
CA VAL A 268 3.08 -12.58 14.24
C VAL A 268 3.36 -11.81 15.53
N LYS A 269 4.13 -10.73 15.46
CA LYS A 269 4.40 -9.90 16.65
C LYS A 269 3.27 -8.90 16.91
N THR A 270 2.82 -8.23 15.86
CA THR A 270 1.77 -7.20 15.90
C THR A 270 0.66 -7.53 14.92
N LEU A 271 -0.59 -7.53 15.40
CA LEU A 271 -1.80 -7.59 14.59
C LEU A 271 -2.40 -6.19 14.47
N VAL A 272 -2.57 -5.70 13.24
CA VAL A 272 -3.22 -4.43 12.94
C VAL A 272 -4.58 -4.73 12.30
N LEU A 273 -5.65 -4.40 12.98
CA LEU A 273 -7.00 -4.53 12.45
C LEU A 273 -7.29 -3.35 11.51
N SER A 274 -7.71 -3.62 10.29
CA SER A 274 -8.06 -2.64 9.26
C SER A 274 -9.23 -3.15 8.43
N HIS A 275 -9.64 -2.41 7.40
CA HIS A 275 -10.77 -2.81 6.55
C HIS A 275 -11.98 -3.24 7.40
N PHE A 276 -12.44 -2.32 8.26
CA PHE A 276 -13.50 -2.63 9.23
C PHE A 276 -14.86 -2.82 8.55
N VAL A 277 -15.52 -3.92 8.89
CA VAL A 277 -16.92 -4.16 8.51
C VAL A 277 -17.72 -4.43 9.80
N PRO A 278 -18.58 -3.48 10.26
CA PRO A 278 -18.85 -2.18 9.66
C PRO A 278 -17.70 -1.18 9.86
N ALA A 279 -17.56 -0.26 8.90
CA ALA A 279 -16.58 0.81 9.01
C ALA A 279 -17.07 2.01 9.83
N GLU A 280 -18.37 2.22 9.89
CA GLU A 280 -18.98 3.42 10.49
C GLU A 280 -20.32 3.11 11.17
N THR A 281 -21.25 2.47 10.48
CA THR A 281 -22.61 2.23 10.97
C THR A 281 -23.00 0.77 10.75
N PRO A 282 -23.48 0.05 11.82
CA PRO A 282 -23.52 0.53 13.20
C PRO A 282 -22.14 0.76 13.81
N GLU A 283 -22.04 1.71 14.73
CA GLU A 283 -20.75 2.02 15.37
C GLU A 283 -20.33 0.89 16.31
N VAL A 284 -19.11 0.40 16.12
CA VAL A 284 -18.48 -0.59 16.98
C VAL A 284 -17.29 0.05 17.69
N PRO A 285 -17.32 0.21 19.03
CA PRO A 285 -16.24 0.84 19.78
C PRO A 285 -14.89 0.13 19.62
N ASP A 286 -13.79 0.88 19.62
CA ASP A 286 -12.43 0.34 19.51
C ASP A 286 -12.14 -0.76 20.55
N GLN A 287 -12.69 -0.64 21.77
CA GLN A 287 -12.54 -1.65 22.83
C GLN A 287 -13.12 -3.01 22.45
N VAL A 288 -14.20 -3.03 21.65
CA VAL A 288 -14.82 -4.30 21.19
C VAL A 288 -13.89 -4.98 20.19
N TRP A 289 -13.35 -4.24 19.22
CA TRP A 289 -12.38 -4.74 18.27
C TRP A 289 -11.12 -5.27 18.97
N LEU A 290 -10.58 -4.47 19.90
CA LEU A 290 -9.38 -4.83 20.66
C LEU A 290 -9.62 -6.09 21.52
N ALA A 291 -10.70 -6.13 22.28
CA ALA A 291 -11.00 -7.24 23.18
C ALA A 291 -11.25 -8.54 22.40
N GLY A 292 -12.00 -8.48 21.29
CA GLY A 292 -12.31 -9.65 20.48
C GLY A 292 -11.06 -10.28 19.84
N ALA A 293 -10.13 -9.49 19.34
CA ALA A 293 -8.87 -10.00 18.81
C ALA A 293 -7.95 -10.53 19.92
N LYS A 294 -7.83 -9.79 21.03
CA LYS A 294 -7.01 -10.19 22.18
C LYS A 294 -7.52 -11.44 22.92
N ALA A 295 -8.77 -11.81 22.75
CA ALA A 295 -9.29 -13.06 23.33
C ALA A 295 -8.54 -14.30 22.81
N HIS A 296 -7.88 -14.20 21.65
CA HIS A 296 -7.21 -15.32 20.99
C HIS A 296 -5.76 -15.03 20.60
N PHE A 297 -5.27 -13.80 20.85
CA PHE A 297 -3.91 -13.38 20.48
C PHE A 297 -3.25 -12.60 21.62
N SER A 298 -2.13 -13.12 22.12
CA SER A 298 -1.37 -12.51 23.22
C SER A 298 -0.39 -11.41 22.81
N GLY A 299 -0.11 -11.28 21.49
CA GLY A 299 0.75 -10.25 20.96
C GLY A 299 0.12 -8.85 20.98
N GLU A 300 0.79 -7.89 20.38
CA GLU A 300 0.28 -6.54 20.26
C GLU A 300 -0.90 -6.50 19.26
N VAL A 301 -2.01 -5.83 19.65
CA VAL A 301 -3.15 -5.59 18.77
C VAL A 301 -3.38 -4.09 18.64
N ILE A 302 -3.44 -3.60 17.40
CA ILE A 302 -3.69 -2.22 17.05
C ILE A 302 -5.02 -2.13 16.28
N VAL A 303 -5.94 -1.30 16.77
CA VAL A 303 -7.15 -0.92 16.03
C VAL A 303 -6.80 0.27 15.15
N ALA A 304 -6.65 0.05 13.85
CA ALA A 304 -6.13 1.07 12.95
C ALA A 304 -7.07 2.27 12.78
N LYS A 305 -6.45 3.41 12.56
CA LYS A 305 -7.07 4.65 12.12
C LYS A 305 -6.43 5.08 10.80
N ASP A 306 -7.17 5.86 10.03
CA ASP A 306 -6.60 6.49 8.83
C ASP A 306 -5.39 7.34 9.18
N LEU A 307 -4.38 7.28 8.31
CA LEU A 307 -3.10 7.97 8.43
C LEU A 307 -2.22 7.50 9.61
N MET A 308 -2.63 6.43 10.32
CA MET A 308 -1.81 5.85 11.37
C MET A 308 -0.54 5.24 10.78
N GLU A 309 0.59 5.55 11.38
CA GLU A 309 1.91 4.96 11.07
C GLU A 309 2.27 3.91 12.10
N ILE A 310 2.75 2.76 11.62
CA ILE A 310 3.13 1.59 12.42
C ILE A 310 4.63 1.35 12.33
#